data_db49ff0a1bcca88066814259ccf65d80
#
_entry.id   db49ff0a1bcca88066814259ccf65d80
#
_cell.length_a   1.000
_cell.length_b   1.000
_cell.length_c   1.000
_cell.angle_alpha   90.00
_cell.angle_beta   90.00
_cell.angle_gamma   90.00
#
_symmetry.space_group_name_H-M   'P 1'
#
loop_
_entity.id
_entity.type
_entity.pdbx_description
1 polymer ?
#
loop_
_entity_poly.entity_id
_entity_poly.type
_entity_poly.pdbx_seq_one_letter_code
_entity_poly.pdbx_strand_id
1 'polypeptide(L)'
;MIEKQGGKLVFLLSVPRSGSSLLTAILQNHSRLFATQEMWFLLSLYDLPQSHARPYGGTGILRQFFKGMVPPHVLEQAARSYALEIYNGLLQGTTADMLIDKSPRYYTVLEFVDRLFPAARRVWLIRNPLSIVASFKKVNQLRNGNFHLLKELGSPHFNMKMTDITVGLFRYAHYFATPHPLAYPLMYEQLVANPRMEIEKLCHFLEIHYEPGMERYGNFADTPQSNLFYSMGAGDPFVMEHEQAHQNSVHSWQHLLSTMEVELYCRSIGARLFRQLGYGEALEQAEQMTGVRFEDDPDVELLSRRTHQFLQQSGFEWKTAYRMLEEQDADNKRFMTNATCHAAPHNPARMDMAQIVSDRRIQSLENRLAHSFEERNRLIAQLQSYQRPSQGFRSHLLARKFGRWASEVLSSIGKEKGGERECNCRNL
;
A
#
# COMPACT_ATOMS: atom_id res chain seq x y z
N MET A 1 10.90 -15.95 -17.95
CA MET A 1 10.16 -16.36 -16.73
C MET A 1 10.89 -15.82 -15.50
N ILE A 2 10.14 -15.44 -14.48
CA ILE A 2 10.65 -15.02 -13.17
C ILE A 2 11.20 -16.25 -12.45
N GLU A 3 12.44 -16.15 -11.97
CA GLU A 3 13.12 -17.22 -11.26
C GLU A 3 12.65 -17.35 -9.79
N LYS A 4 12.89 -18.50 -9.18
CA LYS A 4 12.44 -18.81 -7.81
C LYS A 4 12.87 -17.77 -6.76
N GLN A 5 14.05 -17.17 -6.91
CA GLN A 5 14.60 -16.15 -6.00
C GLN A 5 14.19 -14.72 -6.39
N GLY A 6 13.42 -14.54 -7.48
CA GLY A 6 12.96 -13.26 -7.95
C GLY A 6 13.90 -12.60 -8.97
N GLY A 7 14.83 -13.30 -9.58
CA GLY A 7 15.54 -12.79 -10.75
C GLY A 7 14.55 -12.36 -11.83
N LYS A 8 14.73 -11.19 -12.44
CA LYS A 8 13.80 -10.56 -13.40
C LYS A 8 12.47 -10.06 -12.78
N LEU A 9 12.35 -10.04 -11.45
CA LEU A 9 11.28 -9.34 -10.74
C LEU A 9 11.83 -8.03 -10.19
N VAL A 10 11.07 -6.97 -10.33
CA VAL A 10 11.40 -5.64 -9.82
C VAL A 10 10.24 -5.15 -8.96
N PHE A 11 10.54 -4.76 -7.73
CA PHE A 11 9.58 -4.07 -6.89
C PHE A 11 9.77 -2.56 -7.03
N LEU A 12 8.75 -1.86 -7.53
CA LEU A 12 8.69 -0.40 -7.51
C LEU A 12 8.07 0.05 -6.18
N LEU A 13 8.93 0.45 -5.27
CA LEU A 13 8.60 0.81 -3.89
C LEU A 13 8.51 2.31 -3.73
N SER A 14 7.45 2.80 -3.16
CA SER A 14 7.22 4.21 -2.83
C SER A 14 6.03 4.33 -1.88
N VAL A 15 5.89 5.45 -1.19
CA VAL A 15 4.58 5.76 -0.60
C VAL A 15 3.60 6.20 -1.70
N PRO A 16 2.28 6.05 -1.50
CA PRO A 16 1.30 6.55 -2.46
C PRO A 16 1.52 8.03 -2.78
N ARG A 17 1.22 8.46 -3.99
CA ARG A 17 1.38 9.83 -4.50
C ARG A 17 2.83 10.26 -4.79
N SER A 18 3.78 9.34 -4.83
CA SER A 18 5.18 9.63 -5.22
C SER A 18 5.42 9.67 -6.73
N GLY A 19 4.42 9.39 -7.56
CA GLY A 19 4.56 9.37 -9.03
C GLY A 19 4.81 7.97 -9.62
N SER A 20 4.57 6.91 -8.85
CA SER A 20 4.77 5.53 -9.30
C SER A 20 3.92 5.15 -10.51
N SER A 21 2.71 5.71 -10.66
CA SER A 21 1.87 5.48 -11.84
C SER A 21 2.47 6.09 -13.11
N LEU A 22 3.12 7.26 -13.00
CA LEU A 22 3.88 7.85 -14.10
C LEU A 22 5.06 6.94 -14.51
N LEU A 23 5.86 6.52 -13.52
CA LEU A 23 7.02 5.67 -13.79
C LEU A 23 6.60 4.33 -14.40
N THR A 24 5.53 3.68 -13.92
CA THR A 24 5.03 2.45 -14.53
C THR A 24 4.53 2.66 -15.97
N ALA A 25 3.85 3.78 -16.25
CA ALA A 25 3.43 4.10 -17.62
C ALA A 25 4.62 4.27 -18.58
N ILE A 26 5.70 4.93 -18.12
CA ILE A 26 6.95 5.05 -18.87
C ILE A 26 7.60 3.67 -19.12
N LEU A 27 7.74 2.87 -18.05
CA LEU A 27 8.41 1.57 -18.13
C LEU A 27 7.64 0.55 -18.96
N GLN A 28 6.31 0.66 -19.02
CA GLN A 28 5.47 -0.20 -19.84
C GLN A 28 5.69 -0.02 -21.35
N ASN A 29 6.27 1.10 -21.80
CA ASN A 29 6.65 1.30 -23.19
C ASN A 29 7.86 0.47 -23.64
N HIS A 30 8.59 -0.15 -22.73
CA HIS A 30 9.75 -0.98 -23.04
C HIS A 30 9.33 -2.40 -23.41
N SER A 31 9.86 -2.93 -24.54
CA SER A 31 9.46 -4.23 -25.08
C SER A 31 9.69 -5.44 -24.16
N ARG A 32 10.71 -5.36 -23.27
CA ARG A 32 11.06 -6.43 -22.33
C ARG A 32 10.44 -6.28 -20.96
N LEU A 33 9.74 -5.16 -20.66
CA LEU A 33 9.15 -4.90 -19.35
C LEU A 33 7.64 -5.12 -19.38
N PHE A 34 7.12 -5.75 -18.37
CA PHE A 34 5.70 -5.78 -18.03
C PHE A 34 5.51 -5.07 -16.72
N ALA A 35 5.01 -3.85 -16.75
CA ALA A 35 4.71 -3.09 -15.55
C ALA A 35 3.21 -3.18 -15.23
N THR A 36 2.89 -3.46 -13.98
CA THR A 36 1.50 -3.55 -13.53
C THR A 36 1.07 -2.28 -12.83
N GLN A 37 -0.23 -2.06 -12.74
CA GLN A 37 -0.81 -1.20 -11.72
C GLN A 37 -0.74 -1.86 -10.34
N GLU A 38 -1.34 -1.24 -9.33
CA GLU A 38 -1.29 -1.70 -7.95
C GLU A 38 -1.95 -3.07 -7.77
N MET A 39 -1.17 -4.15 -7.79
CA MET A 39 -1.71 -5.51 -7.67
C MET A 39 -2.13 -5.88 -6.25
N TRP A 40 -1.38 -5.47 -5.24
CA TRP A 40 -1.64 -5.66 -3.81
C TRP A 40 -1.74 -7.13 -3.35
N PHE A 41 -1.59 -8.10 -4.24
CA PHE A 41 -1.87 -9.51 -3.90
C PHE A 41 -0.86 -10.11 -2.92
N LEU A 42 0.38 -9.60 -2.86
CA LEU A 42 1.33 -10.02 -1.82
C LEU A 42 0.85 -9.61 -0.41
N LEU A 43 0.12 -8.50 -0.29
CA LEU A 43 -0.54 -8.14 0.97
C LEU A 43 -1.57 -9.20 1.36
N SER A 44 -2.39 -9.65 0.39
CA SER A 44 -3.37 -10.72 0.63
C SER A 44 -2.73 -12.06 0.99
N LEU A 45 -1.57 -12.38 0.39
CA LEU A 45 -0.81 -13.57 0.78
C LEU A 45 -0.24 -13.47 2.20
N TYR A 46 0.25 -12.29 2.58
CA TYR A 46 0.70 -12.03 3.95
C TYR A 46 -0.45 -12.12 4.96
N ASP A 47 -1.64 -11.64 4.58
CA ASP A 47 -2.84 -11.67 5.41
C ASP A 47 -3.47 -13.07 5.56
N LEU A 48 -3.18 -14.00 4.65
CA LEU A 48 -3.82 -15.32 4.61
C LEU A 48 -3.79 -16.07 5.95
N PRO A 49 -2.65 -16.11 6.69
CA PRO A 49 -2.59 -16.75 8.01
C PRO A 49 -3.10 -15.85 9.15
N GLN A 50 -3.46 -14.60 8.87
CA GLN A 50 -3.99 -13.70 9.89
C GLN A 50 -5.46 -14.00 10.16
N SER A 51 -5.89 -13.69 11.38
CA SER A 51 -7.29 -13.90 11.76
C SER A 51 -8.18 -12.78 11.28
N HIS A 52 -8.78 -12.94 10.13
CA HIS A 52 -9.85 -12.04 9.70
C HIS A 52 -11.21 -12.67 9.98
N ALA A 53 -12.17 -11.87 10.45
CA ALA A 53 -13.56 -12.31 10.57
C ALA A 53 -14.10 -12.71 9.20
N ARG A 54 -14.59 -13.94 9.07
CA ARG A 54 -15.18 -14.46 7.83
C ARG A 54 -16.60 -14.95 8.12
N PRO A 55 -17.57 -14.68 7.25
CA PRO A 55 -18.96 -15.04 7.51
C PRO A 55 -19.23 -16.55 7.56
N TYR A 56 -18.31 -17.37 7.04
CA TYR A 56 -18.48 -18.82 6.92
C TYR A 56 -17.63 -19.65 7.88
N GLY A 57 -16.81 -19.03 8.73
CA GLY A 57 -15.93 -19.81 9.61
C GLY A 57 -15.38 -19.01 10.77
N GLY A 58 -15.13 -19.72 11.86
CA GLY A 58 -14.47 -19.17 13.03
C GLY A 58 -13.00 -18.82 12.75
N THR A 59 -12.58 -17.62 13.13
CA THR A 59 -11.19 -17.16 13.00
C THR A 59 -10.19 -18.05 13.72
N GLY A 60 -10.62 -18.72 14.80
CA GLY A 60 -9.79 -19.63 15.59
C GLY A 60 -9.29 -20.84 14.80
N ILE A 61 -10.13 -21.45 13.96
CA ILE A 61 -9.75 -22.64 13.17
C ILE A 61 -8.64 -22.30 12.17
N LEU A 62 -8.78 -21.20 11.43
CA LEU A 62 -7.78 -20.75 10.46
C LEU A 62 -6.46 -20.38 11.15
N ARG A 63 -6.54 -19.73 12.31
CA ARG A 63 -5.36 -19.39 13.10
C ARG A 63 -4.63 -20.65 13.58
N GLN A 64 -5.36 -21.63 14.13
CA GLN A 64 -4.78 -22.91 14.56
C GLN A 64 -4.12 -23.66 13.39
N PHE A 65 -4.75 -23.66 12.23
CA PHE A 65 -4.17 -24.27 11.04
C PHE A 65 -2.89 -23.56 10.60
N PHE A 66 -2.96 -22.27 10.28
CA PHE A 66 -1.82 -21.55 9.73
C PHE A 66 -0.69 -21.27 10.72
N LYS A 67 -1.02 -20.96 11.98
CA LYS A 67 0.00 -20.64 13.00
C LYS A 67 0.39 -21.81 13.89
N GLY A 68 -0.46 -22.85 13.98
CA GLY A 68 -0.23 -24.00 14.84
C GLY A 68 0.20 -25.26 14.09
N MET A 69 -0.26 -25.48 12.85
CA MET A 69 0.02 -26.72 12.10
C MET A 69 0.97 -26.52 10.92
N VAL A 70 0.89 -25.37 10.22
CA VAL A 70 1.73 -25.13 9.05
C VAL A 70 3.06 -24.52 9.47
N PRO A 71 4.21 -25.19 9.22
CA PRO A 71 5.51 -24.60 9.51
C PRO A 71 5.70 -23.29 8.72
N PRO A 72 6.30 -22.24 9.31
CA PRO A 72 6.47 -20.93 8.65
C PRO A 72 7.16 -21.02 7.28
N HIS A 73 8.21 -21.85 7.14
CA HIS A 73 8.92 -22.02 5.88
C HIS A 73 8.06 -22.67 4.78
N VAL A 74 7.11 -23.56 5.14
CA VAL A 74 6.18 -24.18 4.18
C VAL A 74 5.18 -23.12 3.68
N LEU A 75 4.68 -22.27 4.58
CA LEU A 75 3.80 -21.18 4.20
C LEU A 75 4.48 -20.18 3.27
N GLU A 76 5.74 -19.84 3.56
CA GLU A 76 6.53 -18.93 2.70
C GLU A 76 6.83 -19.55 1.33
N GLN A 77 7.16 -20.84 1.27
CA GLN A 77 7.35 -21.55 0.00
C GLN A 77 6.06 -21.61 -0.83
N ALA A 78 4.91 -21.87 -0.18
CA ALA A 78 3.62 -21.87 -0.83
C ALA A 78 3.25 -20.48 -1.36
N ALA A 79 3.46 -19.43 -0.55
CA ALA A 79 3.22 -18.05 -0.95
C ALA A 79 4.13 -17.62 -2.13
N ARG A 80 5.41 -18.00 -2.11
CA ARG A 80 6.35 -17.79 -3.21
C ARG A 80 5.90 -18.49 -4.48
N SER A 81 5.52 -19.77 -4.38
CA SER A 81 5.07 -20.57 -5.53
C SER A 81 3.80 -19.95 -6.15
N TYR A 82 2.84 -19.57 -5.32
CA TYR A 82 1.64 -18.86 -5.77
C TYR A 82 1.97 -17.56 -6.48
N ALA A 83 2.83 -16.74 -5.89
CA ALA A 83 3.21 -15.45 -6.49
C ALA A 83 3.95 -15.64 -7.82
N LEU A 84 4.83 -16.63 -7.93
CA LEU A 84 5.53 -16.95 -9.17
C LEU A 84 4.59 -17.43 -10.26
N GLU A 85 3.56 -18.22 -9.93
CA GLU A 85 2.54 -18.65 -10.89
C GLU A 85 1.78 -17.45 -11.45
N ILE A 86 1.36 -16.52 -10.59
CA ILE A 86 0.69 -15.28 -11.02
C ILE A 86 1.63 -14.44 -11.90
N TYR A 87 2.85 -14.16 -11.45
CA TYR A 87 3.77 -13.30 -12.19
C TYR A 87 4.15 -13.90 -13.56
N ASN A 88 4.45 -15.20 -13.61
CA ASN A 88 4.77 -15.88 -14.85
C ASN A 88 3.57 -16.01 -15.79
N GLY A 89 2.35 -16.18 -15.21
CA GLY A 89 1.10 -16.16 -15.96
C GLY A 89 0.85 -14.82 -16.64
N LEU A 90 1.16 -13.69 -15.98
CA LEU A 90 1.05 -12.35 -16.57
C LEU A 90 2.04 -12.12 -17.73
N LEU A 91 3.18 -12.79 -17.73
CA LEU A 91 4.17 -12.71 -18.81
C LEU A 91 3.82 -13.59 -20.02
N GLN A 92 2.92 -14.58 -19.86
CA GLN A 92 2.53 -15.46 -20.96
C GLN A 92 1.87 -14.67 -22.09
N GLY A 93 2.29 -14.94 -23.32
CA GLY A 93 1.77 -14.26 -24.50
C GLY A 93 2.30 -12.83 -24.71
N THR A 94 3.23 -12.36 -23.85
CA THR A 94 3.92 -11.08 -24.02
C THR A 94 5.36 -11.29 -24.50
N THR A 95 6.00 -10.24 -25.02
CA THR A 95 7.45 -10.20 -25.32
C THR A 95 8.30 -9.92 -24.09
N ALA A 96 7.68 -9.50 -22.99
CA ALA A 96 8.36 -9.15 -21.75
C ALA A 96 8.95 -10.37 -21.06
N ASP A 97 10.16 -10.21 -20.52
CA ASP A 97 10.83 -11.21 -19.71
C ASP A 97 11.14 -10.74 -18.28
N MET A 98 10.78 -9.51 -17.96
CA MET A 98 10.91 -8.89 -16.64
C MET A 98 9.59 -8.26 -16.22
N LEU A 99 9.21 -8.44 -14.95
CA LEU A 99 7.97 -7.91 -14.38
C LEU A 99 8.25 -6.88 -13.30
N ILE A 100 7.51 -5.77 -13.33
CA ILE A 100 7.55 -4.71 -12.33
C ILE A 100 6.27 -4.75 -11.51
N ASP A 101 6.37 -5.14 -10.24
CA ASP A 101 5.29 -5.04 -9.28
C ASP A 101 5.34 -3.67 -8.59
N LYS A 102 4.34 -2.84 -8.88
CA LYS A 102 4.17 -1.54 -8.27
C LYS A 102 3.06 -1.60 -7.23
N SER A 103 3.43 -1.61 -5.95
CA SER A 103 2.51 -1.62 -4.83
C SER A 103 2.96 -0.64 -3.75
N PRO A 104 2.43 0.60 -3.76
CA PRO A 104 2.96 1.69 -2.92
C PRO A 104 2.93 1.42 -1.42
N ARG A 105 2.10 0.50 -0.95
CA ARG A 105 2.00 0.14 0.46
C ARG A 105 2.79 -1.11 0.86
N TYR A 106 3.71 -1.59 0.04
CA TYR A 106 4.60 -2.70 0.43
C TYR A 106 5.54 -2.33 1.58
N TYR A 107 5.63 -1.05 1.97
CA TYR A 107 6.30 -0.69 3.23
C TYR A 107 5.68 -1.42 4.45
N THR A 108 4.47 -1.93 4.33
CA THR A 108 3.81 -2.68 5.40
C THR A 108 4.28 -4.13 5.53
N VAL A 109 4.90 -4.70 4.48
CA VAL A 109 5.29 -6.12 4.39
C VAL A 109 6.72 -6.32 3.83
N LEU A 110 7.64 -5.37 4.07
CA LEU A 110 9.00 -5.42 3.52
C LEU A 110 9.74 -6.70 3.90
N GLU A 111 9.64 -7.13 5.16
CA GLU A 111 10.24 -8.36 5.66
C GLU A 111 9.75 -9.60 4.89
N PHE A 112 8.46 -9.64 4.57
CA PHE A 112 7.87 -10.73 3.79
C PHE A 112 8.30 -10.71 2.33
N VAL A 113 8.33 -9.53 1.71
CA VAL A 113 8.80 -9.36 0.33
C VAL A 113 10.24 -9.84 0.19
N ASP A 114 11.11 -9.49 1.15
CA ASP A 114 12.51 -9.91 1.15
C ASP A 114 12.68 -11.42 1.31
N ARG A 115 11.89 -12.06 2.18
CA ARG A 115 11.91 -13.51 2.34
C ARG A 115 11.40 -14.23 1.11
N LEU A 116 10.38 -13.71 0.43
CA LEU A 116 9.85 -14.33 -0.78
C LEU A 116 10.82 -14.18 -1.97
N PHE A 117 11.38 -13.00 -2.19
CA PHE A 117 12.12 -12.68 -3.42
C PHE A 117 13.43 -11.94 -3.13
N PRO A 118 14.41 -12.62 -2.52
CA PRO A 118 15.65 -11.98 -2.11
C PRO A 118 16.49 -11.42 -3.27
N ALA A 119 16.43 -12.05 -4.45
CA ALA A 119 17.19 -11.62 -5.62
C ALA A 119 16.42 -10.60 -6.50
N ALA A 120 15.20 -10.22 -6.13
CA ALA A 120 14.46 -9.19 -6.87
C ALA A 120 15.14 -7.84 -6.74
N ARG A 121 15.11 -7.02 -7.79
CA ARG A 121 15.56 -5.63 -7.73
C ARG A 121 14.50 -4.75 -7.08
N ARG A 122 14.92 -3.69 -6.38
CA ARG A 122 14.04 -2.70 -5.73
C ARG A 122 14.35 -1.32 -6.30
N VAL A 123 13.36 -0.72 -6.92
CA VAL A 123 13.42 0.69 -7.33
C VAL A 123 12.67 1.49 -6.29
N TRP A 124 13.37 2.36 -5.57
CA TRP A 124 12.78 3.24 -4.58
C TRP A 124 12.49 4.61 -5.18
N LEU A 125 11.23 4.87 -5.51
CA LEU A 125 10.82 6.17 -6.01
C LEU A 125 10.55 7.12 -4.84
N ILE A 126 11.40 8.13 -4.74
CA ILE A 126 11.41 9.14 -3.69
C ILE A 126 10.80 10.43 -4.24
N ARG A 127 9.96 11.09 -3.47
CA ARG A 127 9.38 12.38 -3.80
C ARG A 127 9.40 13.29 -2.59
N ASN A 128 9.46 14.62 -2.81
CA ASN A 128 9.35 15.62 -1.75
C ASN A 128 8.12 15.34 -0.87
N PRO A 129 8.31 15.15 0.45
CA PRO A 129 7.22 14.82 1.38
C PRO A 129 6.07 15.84 1.35
N LEU A 130 6.36 17.14 1.22
CA LEU A 130 5.33 18.19 1.09
C LEU A 130 4.53 18.05 -0.22
N SER A 131 5.19 17.68 -1.33
CA SER A 131 4.52 17.44 -2.61
C SER A 131 3.64 16.19 -2.56
N ILE A 132 3.99 15.18 -1.78
CA ILE A 132 3.14 14.01 -1.52
C ILE A 132 1.85 14.43 -0.80
N VAL A 133 1.97 15.20 0.28
CA VAL A 133 0.81 15.73 1.05
C VAL A 133 -0.08 16.58 0.16
N ALA A 134 0.49 17.50 -0.61
CA ALA A 134 -0.23 18.33 -1.56
C ALA A 134 -1.00 17.52 -2.61
N SER A 135 -0.38 16.45 -3.11
CA SER A 135 -1.02 15.52 -4.05
C SER A 135 -2.18 14.75 -3.41
N PHE A 136 -2.06 14.31 -2.16
CA PHE A 136 -3.17 13.71 -1.42
C PHE A 136 -4.34 14.71 -1.30
N LYS A 137 -4.05 15.95 -0.91
CA LYS A 137 -5.06 17.02 -0.79
C LYS A 137 -5.78 17.26 -2.12
N LYS A 138 -5.02 17.45 -3.22
CA LYS A 138 -5.56 17.69 -4.57
C LYS A 138 -6.50 16.56 -5.05
N VAL A 139 -6.06 15.31 -4.95
CA VAL A 139 -6.87 14.16 -5.40
C VAL A 139 -8.14 13.97 -4.57
N ASN A 140 -8.06 14.20 -3.26
CA ASN A 140 -9.24 14.07 -2.41
C ASN A 140 -10.26 15.19 -2.67
N GLN A 141 -9.81 16.39 -2.99
CA GLN A 141 -10.71 17.48 -3.40
C GLN A 141 -11.50 17.13 -4.67
N LEU A 142 -10.85 16.54 -5.67
CA LEU A 142 -11.49 16.12 -6.92
C LEU A 142 -12.53 15.00 -6.75
N ARG A 143 -12.30 14.10 -5.80
CA ARG A 143 -13.17 12.94 -5.56
C ARG A 143 -14.24 13.19 -4.48
N ASN A 144 -14.46 14.44 -4.09
CA ASN A 144 -15.29 14.80 -2.93
C ASN A 144 -14.91 14.03 -1.66
N GLY A 145 -13.65 13.59 -1.60
CA GLY A 145 -13.10 12.85 -0.48
C GLY A 145 -12.60 13.80 0.60
N ASN A 146 -12.64 13.32 1.84
CA ASN A 146 -12.12 14.08 2.97
C ASN A 146 -10.62 13.83 3.13
N PHE A 147 -9.84 14.91 3.08
CA PHE A 147 -8.44 14.94 3.49
C PHE A 147 -8.20 16.25 4.23
N HIS A 148 -8.11 16.18 5.53
CA HIS A 148 -7.93 17.33 6.43
C HIS A 148 -6.68 17.10 7.29
N LEU A 149 -5.50 17.50 6.77
CA LEU A 149 -4.22 17.26 7.41
C LEU A 149 -4.21 17.75 8.87
N LEU A 150 -4.61 18.99 9.12
CA LEU A 150 -4.62 19.60 10.46
C LEU A 150 -5.48 18.82 11.48
N LYS A 151 -6.56 18.21 11.01
CA LYS A 151 -7.48 17.46 11.88
C LYS A 151 -7.06 15.99 12.03
N GLU A 152 -6.58 15.39 10.95
CA GLU A 152 -6.39 13.93 10.86
C GLU A 152 -5.00 13.49 11.32
N LEU A 153 -3.96 14.34 11.15
CA LEU A 153 -2.59 13.97 11.49
C LEU A 153 -2.42 13.68 12.99
N GLY A 154 -3.01 14.50 13.85
CA GLY A 154 -3.02 14.30 15.31
C GLY A 154 -4.14 13.41 15.85
N SER A 155 -5.09 12.96 14.99
CA SER A 155 -6.27 12.19 15.41
C SER A 155 -5.91 10.86 16.09
N PRO A 156 -6.62 10.46 17.15
CA PRO A 156 -6.44 9.15 17.78
C PRO A 156 -6.99 8.00 16.94
N HIS A 157 -7.74 8.28 15.87
CA HIS A 157 -8.31 7.25 15.01
C HIS A 157 -7.34 6.81 13.93
N PHE A 158 -7.41 5.53 13.57
CA PHE A 158 -6.63 4.98 12.46
C PHE A 158 -6.97 5.70 11.14
N ASN A 159 -5.93 6.11 10.43
CA ASN A 159 -6.06 6.70 9.09
C ASN A 159 -4.87 6.28 8.22
N MET A 160 -5.14 5.45 7.22
CA MET A 160 -4.10 4.90 6.36
C MET A 160 -3.35 5.98 5.57
N LYS A 161 -4.01 7.07 5.15
CA LYS A 161 -3.34 8.18 4.43
C LYS A 161 -2.32 8.88 5.33
N MET A 162 -2.67 9.08 6.61
CA MET A 162 -1.75 9.65 7.59
C MET A 162 -0.59 8.69 7.89
N THR A 163 -0.84 7.40 7.92
CA THR A 163 0.20 6.36 8.04
C THR A 163 1.14 6.38 6.83
N ASP A 164 0.60 6.48 5.61
CA ASP A 164 1.38 6.56 4.37
C ASP A 164 2.38 7.73 4.40
N ILE A 165 1.92 8.95 4.77
CA ILE A 165 2.74 10.18 4.76
C ILE A 165 3.64 10.37 5.98
N THR A 166 3.55 9.50 6.98
CA THR A 166 4.38 9.51 8.18
C THR A 166 5.19 8.21 8.27
N VAL A 167 4.62 7.20 8.90
CA VAL A 167 5.28 5.90 9.16
C VAL A 167 5.81 5.26 7.87
N GLY A 168 5.07 5.34 6.76
CA GLY A 168 5.48 4.77 5.47
C GLY A 168 6.79 5.37 4.95
N LEU A 169 6.99 6.70 5.09
CA LEU A 169 8.24 7.37 4.72
C LEU A 169 9.40 6.88 5.57
N PHE A 170 9.23 6.79 6.89
CA PHE A 170 10.27 6.30 7.79
C PHE A 170 10.61 4.83 7.54
N ARG A 171 9.60 3.99 7.26
CA ARG A 171 9.82 2.58 6.92
C ARG A 171 10.70 2.44 5.68
N TYR A 172 10.40 3.18 4.60
CA TYR A 172 11.24 3.16 3.41
C TYR A 172 12.62 3.81 3.64
N ALA A 173 12.71 4.91 4.38
CA ALA A 173 13.98 5.53 4.70
C ALA A 173 14.91 4.60 5.50
N HIS A 174 14.38 3.83 6.44
CA HIS A 174 15.14 2.82 7.17
C HIS A 174 15.49 1.62 6.29
N TYR A 175 14.54 1.13 5.49
CA TYR A 175 14.75 -0.01 4.61
C TYR A 175 15.90 0.23 3.61
N PHE A 176 15.97 1.42 3.05
CA PHE A 176 17.01 1.83 2.09
C PHE A 176 18.18 2.61 2.74
N ALA A 177 18.33 2.59 4.05
CA ALA A 177 19.38 3.37 4.74
C ALA A 177 20.79 2.95 4.36
N THR A 178 21.00 1.71 3.90
CA THR A 178 22.28 1.19 3.45
C THR A 178 22.23 0.94 1.94
N PRO A 179 23.19 1.48 1.17
CA PRO A 179 23.31 1.15 -0.26
C PRO A 179 23.38 -0.35 -0.49
N HIS A 180 22.65 -0.84 -1.48
CA HIS A 180 22.63 -2.27 -1.82
C HIS A 180 22.61 -2.43 -3.36
N PRO A 181 23.35 -3.40 -3.97
CA PRO A 181 23.42 -3.56 -5.42
C PRO A 181 22.07 -3.88 -6.09
N LEU A 182 21.11 -4.43 -5.34
CA LEU A 182 19.74 -4.68 -5.80
C LEU A 182 18.77 -3.50 -5.53
N ALA A 183 19.26 -2.35 -5.05
CA ALA A 183 18.45 -1.18 -4.75
C ALA A 183 18.85 0.01 -5.63
N TYR A 184 17.86 0.69 -6.20
CA TYR A 184 18.05 1.89 -7.01
C TYR A 184 17.13 3.01 -6.51
N PRO A 185 17.69 4.06 -5.87
CA PRO A 185 16.93 5.25 -5.53
C PRO A 185 16.69 6.11 -6.77
N LEU A 186 15.46 6.52 -7.00
CA LEU A 186 15.06 7.41 -8.09
C LEU A 186 14.28 8.59 -7.52
N MET A 187 14.75 9.80 -7.77
CA MET A 187 14.08 11.03 -7.37
C MET A 187 13.02 11.41 -8.40
N TYR A 188 11.75 11.58 -7.94
CA TYR A 188 10.65 11.99 -8.82
C TYR A 188 10.94 13.29 -9.56
N GLU A 189 11.50 14.27 -8.88
CA GLU A 189 11.79 15.59 -9.42
C GLU A 189 12.86 15.51 -10.53
N GLN A 190 13.86 14.64 -10.38
CA GLN A 190 14.88 14.38 -11.41
C GLN A 190 14.25 13.65 -12.62
N LEU A 191 13.39 12.66 -12.34
CA LEU A 191 12.67 11.93 -13.39
C LEU A 191 11.83 12.87 -14.28
N VAL A 192 11.11 13.82 -13.68
CA VAL A 192 10.27 14.73 -14.48
C VAL A 192 11.04 15.89 -15.10
N ALA A 193 12.23 16.24 -14.56
CA ALA A 193 13.11 17.25 -15.13
C ALA A 193 13.90 16.72 -16.32
N ASN A 194 14.40 15.49 -16.25
CA ASN A 194 15.25 14.86 -17.26
C ASN A 194 14.83 13.40 -17.50
N PRO A 195 13.61 13.16 -18.04
CA PRO A 195 13.01 11.82 -18.10
C PRO A 195 13.93 10.82 -18.82
N ARG A 196 14.45 11.18 -19.98
CA ARG A 196 15.31 10.31 -20.78
C ARG A 196 16.56 9.87 -19.99
N MET A 197 17.28 10.80 -19.41
CA MET A 197 18.52 10.51 -18.69
C MET A 197 18.27 9.59 -17.47
N GLU A 198 17.23 9.86 -16.71
CA GLU A 198 16.89 9.05 -15.53
C GLU A 198 16.40 7.65 -15.90
N ILE A 199 15.65 7.52 -17.02
CA ILE A 199 15.22 6.21 -17.52
C ILE A 199 16.39 5.44 -18.14
N GLU A 200 17.34 6.08 -18.83
CA GLU A 200 18.58 5.42 -19.30
C GLU A 200 19.38 4.82 -18.12
N LYS A 201 19.54 5.57 -17.03
CA LYS A 201 20.19 5.07 -15.79
C LYS A 201 19.43 3.89 -15.18
N LEU A 202 18.10 3.99 -15.12
CA LEU A 202 17.25 2.91 -14.59
C LEU A 202 17.35 1.66 -15.45
N CYS A 203 17.33 1.79 -16.80
CA CYS A 203 17.53 0.67 -17.71
C CYS A 203 18.91 0.01 -17.49
N HIS A 204 19.96 0.81 -17.29
CA HIS A 204 21.27 0.27 -16.96
C HIS A 204 21.27 -0.53 -15.65
N PHE A 205 20.63 -0.02 -14.60
CA PHE A 205 20.44 -0.77 -13.33
C PHE A 205 19.66 -2.06 -13.53
N LEU A 206 18.64 -2.05 -14.40
CA LEU A 206 17.85 -3.23 -14.72
C LEU A 206 18.56 -4.22 -15.68
N GLU A 207 19.76 -3.87 -16.19
CA GLU A 207 20.51 -4.64 -17.18
C GLU A 207 19.74 -4.85 -18.49
N ILE A 208 19.06 -3.81 -18.93
CA ILE A 208 18.35 -3.74 -20.20
C ILE A 208 18.81 -2.51 -21.00
N HIS A 209 18.66 -2.57 -22.32
CA HIS A 209 18.96 -1.42 -23.16
C HIS A 209 17.80 -0.42 -23.10
N TYR A 210 18.13 0.87 -23.09
CA TYR A 210 17.12 1.91 -23.23
C TYR A 210 16.52 1.87 -24.65
N GLU A 211 15.20 1.94 -24.75
CA GLU A 211 14.45 2.04 -26.01
C GLU A 211 14.06 3.52 -26.25
N PRO A 212 14.51 4.13 -27.37
CA PRO A 212 14.25 5.55 -27.64
C PRO A 212 12.76 5.90 -27.65
N GLY A 213 12.38 6.91 -26.88
CA GLY A 213 11.01 7.43 -26.85
C GLY A 213 10.12 6.76 -25.81
N MET A 214 10.62 5.80 -25.02
CA MET A 214 9.82 5.14 -23.98
C MET A 214 9.32 6.12 -22.91
N GLU A 215 9.97 7.25 -22.72
CA GLU A 215 9.54 8.32 -21.80
C GLU A 215 8.26 9.04 -22.23
N ARG A 216 7.83 8.86 -23.50
CA ARG A 216 6.57 9.39 -24.05
C ARG A 216 5.46 8.37 -23.86
N TYR A 217 4.94 8.26 -22.66
CA TYR A 217 3.98 7.24 -22.28
C TYR A 217 2.60 7.39 -22.93
N GLY A 218 2.28 8.54 -23.56
CA GLY A 218 1.07 8.72 -24.38
C GLY A 218 0.97 7.70 -25.51
N ASN A 219 2.11 7.29 -26.10
CA ASN A 219 2.14 6.28 -27.15
C ASN A 219 1.69 4.89 -26.69
N PHE A 220 1.72 4.64 -25.39
CA PHE A 220 1.29 3.37 -24.79
C PHE A 220 -0.23 3.16 -24.86
N ALA A 221 -1.03 4.23 -24.93
CA ALA A 221 -2.49 4.16 -24.88
C ALA A 221 -3.12 3.25 -25.96
N ASP A 222 -2.46 3.12 -27.12
CA ASP A 222 -2.96 2.36 -28.27
C ASP A 222 -2.39 0.94 -28.36
N THR A 223 -1.68 0.45 -27.34
CA THR A 223 -1.11 -0.90 -27.35
C THR A 223 -2.06 -1.94 -26.73
N PRO A 224 -1.99 -3.24 -27.12
CA PRO A 224 -2.78 -4.28 -26.46
C PRO A 224 -2.52 -4.40 -24.96
N GLN A 225 -1.31 -4.06 -24.51
CA GLN A 225 -0.92 -4.06 -23.10
C GLN A 225 -1.60 -2.93 -22.31
N SER A 226 -1.99 -1.84 -22.97
CA SER A 226 -2.70 -0.73 -22.33
C SER A 226 -4.04 -1.17 -21.74
N ASN A 227 -4.77 -2.03 -22.42
CA ASN A 227 -6.05 -2.53 -21.93
C ASN A 227 -5.91 -3.28 -20.61
N LEU A 228 -4.88 -4.12 -20.48
CA LEU A 228 -4.59 -4.83 -19.23
C LEU A 228 -4.09 -3.85 -18.13
N PHE A 229 -3.22 -2.92 -18.50
CA PHE A 229 -2.71 -1.90 -17.59
C PHE A 229 -3.82 -1.02 -17.03
N TYR A 230 -4.79 -0.62 -17.86
CA TYR A 230 -5.90 0.24 -17.45
C TYR A 230 -7.11 -0.52 -16.89
N SER A 231 -7.18 -1.84 -17.06
CA SER A 231 -8.29 -2.66 -16.52
C SER A 231 -8.45 -2.53 -15.00
N MET A 232 -7.35 -2.25 -14.29
CA MET A 232 -7.33 -2.01 -12.85
C MET A 232 -7.50 -0.52 -12.48
N GLY A 233 -7.76 0.34 -13.45
CA GLY A 233 -7.79 1.79 -13.29
C GLY A 233 -6.40 2.43 -13.36
N ALA A 234 -6.34 3.71 -13.69
CA ALA A 234 -5.08 4.43 -13.91
C ALA A 234 -4.26 4.70 -12.62
N GLY A 235 -4.72 4.27 -11.46
CA GLY A 235 -4.08 4.53 -10.16
C GLY A 235 -4.04 6.03 -9.82
N ASP A 236 -3.38 6.83 -10.67
CA ASP A 236 -3.39 8.28 -10.64
C ASP A 236 -4.24 8.86 -11.77
N PRO A 237 -5.35 9.59 -11.47
CA PRO A 237 -6.23 10.14 -12.48
C PRO A 237 -5.52 11.14 -13.42
N PHE A 238 -4.44 11.77 -12.96
CA PHE A 238 -3.74 12.80 -13.73
C PHE A 238 -2.72 12.25 -14.74
N VAL A 239 -2.33 10.99 -14.64
CA VAL A 239 -1.37 10.40 -15.61
C VAL A 239 -1.97 10.35 -17.00
N MET A 240 -3.28 10.12 -17.10
CA MET A 240 -4.00 10.05 -18.38
C MET A 240 -4.25 11.41 -19.04
N GLU A 241 -4.05 12.52 -18.32
CA GLU A 241 -4.25 13.87 -18.85
C GLU A 241 -3.03 14.37 -19.66
N HIS A 242 -1.91 13.62 -19.63
CA HIS A 242 -0.65 14.02 -20.24
C HIS A 242 -0.01 12.86 -21.01
N GLU A 243 0.75 13.18 -22.05
CA GLU A 243 1.46 12.20 -22.87
C GLU A 243 2.93 12.03 -22.48
N GLN A 244 3.44 12.95 -21.65
CA GLN A 244 4.84 12.98 -21.20
C GLN A 244 4.96 13.57 -19.79
N ALA A 245 6.08 13.29 -19.14
CA ALA A 245 6.39 13.83 -17.82
C ALA A 245 6.47 15.36 -17.85
N HIS A 246 5.95 16.01 -16.79
CA HIS A 246 5.96 17.47 -16.63
C HIS A 246 6.30 17.87 -15.20
N GLN A 247 6.85 19.09 -15.04
CA GLN A 247 7.32 19.60 -13.74
C GLN A 247 6.24 20.36 -12.94
N ASN A 248 5.03 20.53 -13.45
CA ASN A 248 3.97 21.34 -12.86
C ASN A 248 3.62 20.95 -11.40
N SER A 249 3.87 19.69 -11.03
CA SER A 249 3.56 19.18 -9.69
C SER A 249 4.70 19.26 -8.68
N VAL A 250 5.92 19.65 -9.12
CA VAL A 250 7.11 19.65 -8.26
C VAL A 250 6.98 20.66 -7.12
N HIS A 251 6.59 21.89 -7.43
CA HIS A 251 6.44 22.99 -6.47
C HIS A 251 4.99 23.26 -6.07
N SER A 252 4.04 22.40 -6.47
CA SER A 252 2.61 22.63 -6.21
C SER A 252 2.24 22.71 -4.73
N TRP A 253 3.06 22.14 -3.85
CA TRP A 253 2.85 22.19 -2.41
C TRP A 253 2.85 23.61 -1.85
N GLN A 254 3.65 24.53 -2.43
CA GLN A 254 3.75 25.93 -2.01
C GLN A 254 2.43 26.70 -2.14
N HIS A 255 1.54 26.26 -3.06
CA HIS A 255 0.25 26.88 -3.31
C HIS A 255 -0.94 26.07 -2.77
N LEU A 256 -0.76 24.74 -2.65
CA LEU A 256 -1.84 23.84 -2.22
C LEU A 256 -1.91 23.66 -0.71
N LEU A 257 -0.79 23.81 -0.01
CA LEU A 257 -0.74 23.70 1.44
C LEU A 257 -0.75 25.08 2.09
N SER A 258 -1.51 25.23 3.17
CA SER A 258 -1.43 26.40 4.01
C SER A 258 -0.15 26.39 4.86
N THR A 259 0.29 27.57 5.32
CA THR A 259 1.42 27.71 6.25
C THR A 259 1.27 26.80 7.47
N MET A 260 0.07 26.70 8.05
CA MET A 260 -0.20 25.81 9.18
C MET A 260 -0.06 24.31 8.83
N GLU A 261 -0.47 23.91 7.63
CA GLU A 261 -0.30 22.51 7.18
C GLU A 261 1.16 22.16 6.97
N VAL A 262 1.94 23.08 6.38
CA VAL A 262 3.39 22.93 6.19
C VAL A 262 4.08 22.85 7.56
N GLU A 263 3.80 23.76 8.47
CA GLU A 263 4.40 23.77 9.80
C GLU A 263 4.08 22.49 10.57
N LEU A 264 2.80 22.12 10.67
CA LEU A 264 2.39 20.90 11.38
C LEU A 264 3.09 19.66 10.82
N TYR A 265 3.13 19.54 9.49
CA TYR A 265 3.70 18.36 8.86
C TYR A 265 5.23 18.30 9.01
N CYS A 266 5.94 19.41 8.81
CA CYS A 266 7.40 19.45 9.00
C CYS A 266 7.79 19.13 10.46
N ARG A 267 7.08 19.67 11.45
CA ARG A 267 7.26 19.31 12.86
C ARG A 267 7.03 17.82 13.11
N SER A 268 6.03 17.24 12.46
CA SER A 268 5.67 15.83 12.67
C SER A 268 6.69 14.84 12.15
N ILE A 269 7.34 15.12 11.00
CA ILE A 269 8.32 14.20 10.41
C ILE A 269 9.78 14.61 10.66
N GLY A 270 10.03 15.81 11.18
CA GLY A 270 11.35 16.31 11.53
C GLY A 270 12.24 16.68 10.34
N ALA A 271 13.15 17.63 10.55
CA ALA A 271 14.05 18.14 9.52
C ALA A 271 15.06 17.09 9.02
N ARG A 272 15.47 16.16 9.89
CA ARG A 272 16.41 15.10 9.55
C ARG A 272 15.89 14.22 8.40
N LEU A 273 14.61 13.87 8.38
CA LEU A 273 14.05 13.04 7.31
C LEU A 273 14.09 13.76 5.96
N PHE A 274 13.79 15.05 5.90
CA PHE A 274 13.90 15.82 4.65
C PHE A 274 15.34 15.78 4.11
N ARG A 275 16.33 15.99 4.95
CA ARG A 275 17.74 15.93 4.54
C ARG A 275 18.17 14.54 4.11
N GLN A 276 17.74 13.49 4.82
CA GLN A 276 18.01 12.09 4.44
C GLN A 276 17.40 11.72 3.09
N LEU A 277 16.24 12.26 2.78
CA LEU A 277 15.56 12.03 1.49
C LEU A 277 16.08 12.94 0.37
N GLY A 278 17.03 13.87 0.65
CA GLY A 278 17.59 14.78 -0.34
C GLY A 278 16.79 16.06 -0.56
N TYR A 279 15.87 16.43 0.36
CA TYR A 279 14.99 17.59 0.24
C TYR A 279 15.34 18.73 1.22
N GLY A 280 16.63 18.96 1.47
CA GLY A 280 17.07 20.08 2.30
C GLY A 280 16.62 21.44 1.81
N GLU A 281 16.66 21.69 0.48
CA GLU A 281 16.18 22.94 -0.13
C GLU A 281 14.66 23.15 0.09
N ALA A 282 13.86 22.09 -0.07
CA ALA A 282 12.42 22.18 0.19
C ALA A 282 12.11 22.45 1.67
N LEU A 283 12.95 21.94 2.57
CA LEU A 283 12.88 22.25 4.00
C LEU A 283 13.16 23.73 4.26
N GLU A 284 14.22 24.29 3.67
CA GLU A 284 14.56 25.71 3.79
C GLU A 284 13.43 26.61 3.28
N GLN A 285 12.81 26.25 2.14
CA GLN A 285 11.64 26.95 1.61
C GLN A 285 10.44 26.87 2.56
N ALA A 286 10.23 25.72 3.21
CA ALA A 286 9.18 25.53 4.22
C ALA A 286 9.45 26.39 5.47
N GLU A 287 10.70 26.48 5.93
CA GLU A 287 11.14 27.33 7.04
C GLU A 287 10.91 28.83 6.70
N GLN A 288 11.25 29.25 5.49
CA GLN A 288 10.97 30.61 5.01
C GLN A 288 9.47 30.92 4.96
N MET A 289 8.65 29.97 4.44
CA MET A 289 7.21 30.13 4.34
C MET A 289 6.52 30.23 5.71
N THR A 290 7.00 29.48 6.69
CA THR A 290 6.40 29.39 8.03
C THR A 290 6.98 30.37 9.03
N GLY A 291 8.19 30.88 8.77
CA GLY A 291 8.97 31.68 9.73
C GLY A 291 9.50 30.85 10.92
N VAL A 292 9.46 29.52 10.82
CA VAL A 292 9.83 28.59 11.91
C VAL A 292 10.97 27.71 11.44
N ARG A 293 12.00 27.54 12.26
CA ARG A 293 13.05 26.53 12.08
C ARG A 293 12.59 25.22 12.71
N PHE A 294 12.72 24.13 11.95
CA PHE A 294 12.25 22.83 12.38
C PHE A 294 13.35 22.01 13.07
N GLU A 295 12.96 21.33 14.15
CA GLU A 295 13.83 20.39 14.86
C GLU A 295 14.17 19.18 13.98
N ASP A 296 15.34 18.58 14.24
CA ASP A 296 15.80 17.41 13.52
C ASP A 296 14.93 16.18 13.77
N ASP A 297 14.58 15.98 15.02
CA ASP A 297 13.83 14.81 15.43
C ASP A 297 12.33 14.95 15.10
N PRO A 298 11.71 13.86 14.65
CA PRO A 298 10.26 13.84 14.40
C PRO A 298 9.47 13.81 15.72
N ASP A 299 8.18 14.04 15.64
CA ASP A 299 7.24 13.75 16.71
C ASP A 299 7.15 12.22 16.94
N VAL A 300 8.01 11.74 17.86
CA VAL A 300 8.15 10.31 18.19
C VAL A 300 6.85 9.74 18.74
N GLU A 301 6.09 10.54 19.50
CA GLU A 301 4.81 10.09 20.09
C GLU A 301 3.77 9.88 18.98
N LEU A 302 3.67 10.81 18.03
CA LEU A 302 2.80 10.69 16.86
C LEU A 302 3.15 9.43 16.05
N LEU A 303 4.44 9.24 15.73
CA LEU A 303 4.90 8.10 14.94
C LEU A 303 4.63 6.76 15.65
N SER A 304 4.94 6.70 16.94
CA SER A 304 4.67 5.51 17.77
C SER A 304 3.18 5.19 17.81
N ARG A 305 2.33 6.19 18.05
CA ARG A 305 0.88 6.03 18.06
C ARG A 305 0.36 5.55 16.71
N ARG A 306 0.81 6.13 15.58
CA ARG A 306 0.41 5.71 14.23
C ARG A 306 0.86 4.29 13.91
N THR A 307 2.08 3.94 14.26
CA THR A 307 2.60 2.58 14.14
C THR A 307 1.75 1.59 14.93
N HIS A 308 1.49 1.89 16.20
CA HIS A 308 0.67 1.05 17.07
C HIS A 308 -0.76 0.85 16.51
N GLN A 309 -1.39 1.94 16.06
CA GLN A 309 -2.72 1.88 15.44
C GLN A 309 -2.73 0.97 14.21
N PHE A 310 -1.73 1.09 13.33
CA PHE A 310 -1.62 0.24 12.15
C PHE A 310 -1.45 -1.24 12.54
N LEU A 311 -0.48 -1.55 13.40
CA LEU A 311 -0.19 -2.92 13.80
C LEU A 311 -1.37 -3.56 14.55
N GLN A 312 -2.09 -2.79 15.36
CA GLN A 312 -3.28 -3.25 16.05
C GLN A 312 -4.44 -3.56 15.09
N GLN A 313 -4.62 -2.74 14.05
CA GLN A 313 -5.67 -2.93 13.04
C GLN A 313 -5.37 -4.09 12.08
N SER A 314 -4.13 -4.19 11.63
CA SER A 314 -3.71 -5.17 10.62
C SER A 314 -3.29 -6.51 11.21
N GLY A 315 -2.89 -6.55 12.47
CA GLY A 315 -2.25 -7.72 13.06
C GLY A 315 -0.85 -8.01 12.49
N PHE A 316 -0.25 -7.06 11.77
CA PHE A 316 1.09 -7.20 11.21
C PHE A 316 2.16 -7.11 12.30
N GLU A 317 3.28 -7.74 12.04
CA GLU A 317 4.46 -7.68 12.91
C GLU A 317 5.61 -7.05 12.13
N TRP A 318 6.15 -5.95 12.65
CA TRP A 318 7.28 -5.26 12.04
C TRP A 318 8.52 -5.36 12.91
N LYS A 319 9.66 -5.51 12.27
CA LYS A 319 10.95 -5.25 12.90
C LYS A 319 11.19 -3.76 12.98
N THR A 320 11.63 -3.29 14.13
CA THR A 320 12.02 -1.88 14.30
C THR A 320 13.22 -1.57 13.41
N ALA A 321 13.13 -0.47 12.64
CA ALA A 321 14.18 0.00 11.75
C ALA A 321 14.72 -1.08 10.77
N TYR A 322 13.83 -1.93 10.23
CA TYR A 322 14.18 -3.00 9.31
C TYR A 322 14.91 -2.49 8.08
N ARG A 323 16.03 -3.14 7.73
CA ARG A 323 16.85 -2.84 6.55
C ARG A 323 16.70 -3.92 5.50
N MET A 324 16.89 -3.52 4.24
CA MET A 324 16.78 -4.41 3.09
C MET A 324 17.67 -5.65 3.27
N LEU A 325 17.05 -6.84 3.18
CA LEU A 325 17.67 -8.16 3.25
C LEU A 325 18.46 -8.44 4.55
N GLU A 326 18.22 -7.70 5.63
CA GLU A 326 18.95 -7.82 6.91
C GLU A 326 18.88 -9.24 7.51
N GLU A 327 17.77 -9.97 7.31
CA GLU A 327 17.60 -11.34 7.81
C GLU A 327 18.53 -12.31 7.11
N GLN A 328 18.76 -12.15 5.82
CA GLN A 328 19.62 -13.05 5.03
C GLN A 328 21.11 -12.87 5.35
N ASP A 329 21.51 -11.64 5.64
CA ASP A 329 22.87 -11.37 6.09
C ASP A 329 23.16 -12.01 7.46
N ALA A 330 22.17 -12.05 8.34
CA ALA A 330 22.29 -12.71 9.64
C ALA A 330 22.35 -14.24 9.51
N ASP A 331 21.54 -14.84 8.63
CA ASP A 331 21.56 -16.27 8.39
C ASP A 331 22.83 -16.71 7.64
N ASN A 332 23.29 -15.96 6.65
CA ASN A 332 24.57 -16.21 5.98
C ASN A 332 25.75 -16.10 6.96
N LYS A 333 25.75 -15.14 7.89
CA LYS A 333 26.76 -15.04 8.95
C LYS A 333 26.68 -16.21 9.93
N ARG A 334 25.47 -16.69 10.28
CA ARG A 334 25.29 -17.88 11.14
C ARG A 334 25.71 -19.15 10.45
N PHE A 335 25.48 -19.33 9.15
CA PHE A 335 25.98 -20.48 8.39
C PHE A 335 27.49 -20.51 8.32
N MET A 336 28.15 -19.35 8.21
CA MET A 336 29.62 -19.27 8.23
C MET A 336 30.21 -19.51 9.62
N THR A 337 29.46 -19.20 10.70
CA THR A 337 29.91 -19.42 12.09
C THR A 337 29.47 -20.77 12.67
N ASN A 338 28.41 -21.41 12.18
CA ASN A 338 27.87 -22.68 12.69
C ASN A 338 28.33 -23.93 11.91
N ALA A 339 29.39 -23.83 11.07
CA ALA A 339 30.09 -24.99 10.60
C ALA A 339 30.77 -25.79 11.75
N THR A 340 30.65 -25.31 12.99
CA THR A 340 31.18 -25.98 14.21
C THR A 340 30.26 -25.74 15.40
N CYS A 341 29.10 -26.39 15.48
CA CYS A 341 28.50 -26.79 16.79
C CYS A 341 27.15 -27.48 16.64
N HIS A 342 27.01 -28.57 17.38
CA HIS A 342 25.88 -29.51 17.43
C HIS A 342 24.63 -28.98 18.14
N ALA A 343 23.47 -29.51 17.77
CA ALA A 343 22.14 -29.24 18.26
C ALA A 343 21.91 -29.54 19.75
N ALA A 344 21.06 -28.74 20.38
CA ALA A 344 20.46 -29.06 21.69
C ALA A 344 18.91 -28.92 21.62
N PRO A 345 18.17 -29.69 22.42
CA PRO A 345 16.74 -29.98 22.18
C PRO A 345 15.77 -28.92 22.74
N HIS A 346 14.64 -28.77 22.06
CA HIS A 346 13.49 -27.94 22.42
C HIS A 346 12.72 -28.47 23.65
N ASN A 347 12.35 -27.59 24.56
CA ASN A 347 11.47 -27.85 25.69
C ASN A 347 10.09 -27.17 25.47
N PRO A 348 8.96 -27.91 25.51
CA PRO A 348 7.63 -27.39 25.14
C PRO A 348 6.75 -27.00 26.32
N ALA A 349 7.20 -26.16 27.23
CA ALA A 349 6.37 -25.75 28.35
C ALA A 349 6.47 -24.26 28.69
N ARG A 350 5.84 -23.42 27.83
CA ARG A 350 5.45 -22.04 28.18
C ARG A 350 4.38 -21.51 27.24
N MET A 351 3.15 -22.00 27.39
CA MET A 351 2.00 -21.54 26.64
C MET A 351 0.81 -21.36 27.58
N ASP A 352 0.64 -20.22 28.26
CA ASP A 352 -0.63 -19.99 28.93
C ASP A 352 -1.06 -18.53 29.16
N MET A 353 -0.15 -17.58 29.28
CA MET A 353 -0.58 -16.19 29.58
C MET A 353 -0.85 -15.33 28.30
N ALA A 354 -0.15 -15.55 27.23
CA ALA A 354 -0.36 -14.81 25.97
C ALA A 354 -1.68 -15.23 25.30
N GLN A 355 -2.08 -16.48 25.45
CA GLN A 355 -3.31 -17.06 24.90
C GLN A 355 -4.55 -16.44 25.58
N ILE A 356 -4.56 -16.33 26.91
CA ILE A 356 -5.68 -15.77 27.69
C ILE A 356 -5.88 -14.27 27.39
N VAL A 357 -4.79 -13.52 27.19
CA VAL A 357 -4.83 -12.10 26.80
C VAL A 357 -5.34 -11.94 25.35
N SER A 358 -4.96 -12.85 24.46
CA SER A 358 -5.41 -12.88 23.06
C SER A 358 -6.92 -13.15 22.97
N ASP A 359 -7.43 -14.13 23.73
CA ASP A 359 -8.85 -14.54 23.67
C ASP A 359 -9.79 -13.45 24.24
N ARG A 360 -9.39 -12.76 25.31
CA ARG A 360 -10.12 -11.59 25.84
C ARG A 360 -10.14 -10.42 24.85
N ARG A 361 -9.09 -10.27 24.04
CA ARG A 361 -8.98 -9.22 23.02
C ARG A 361 -9.85 -9.50 21.81
N ILE A 362 -9.95 -10.78 21.41
CA ILE A 362 -10.87 -11.23 20.34
C ILE A 362 -12.31 -10.98 20.75
N GLN A 363 -12.70 -11.38 21.95
CA GLN A 363 -14.05 -11.14 22.48
C GLN A 363 -14.40 -9.64 22.52
N SER A 364 -13.43 -8.79 22.84
CA SER A 364 -13.60 -7.33 22.80
C SER A 364 -13.79 -6.79 21.39
N LEU A 365 -13.08 -7.35 20.39
CA LEU A 365 -13.22 -6.96 18.98
C LEU A 365 -14.53 -7.46 18.38
N GLU A 366 -14.96 -8.67 18.70
CA GLU A 366 -16.26 -9.22 18.30
C GLU A 366 -17.42 -8.38 18.86
N ASN A 367 -17.33 -7.98 20.13
CA ASN A 367 -18.31 -7.09 20.75
C ASN A 367 -18.33 -5.69 20.09
N ARG A 368 -17.18 -5.14 19.70
CA ARG A 368 -17.09 -3.86 18.99
C ARG A 368 -17.62 -3.96 17.56
N LEU A 369 -17.40 -5.08 16.90
CA LEU A 369 -17.93 -5.33 15.56
C LEU A 369 -19.47 -5.44 15.61
N ALA A 370 -20.02 -6.18 16.59
CA ALA A 370 -21.44 -6.28 16.83
C ALA A 370 -22.07 -4.90 17.08
N HIS A 371 -21.44 -4.08 17.94
CA HIS A 371 -21.88 -2.71 18.19
C HIS A 371 -21.85 -1.80 16.95
N SER A 372 -20.81 -1.93 16.12
CA SER A 372 -20.69 -1.20 14.84
C SER A 372 -21.79 -1.63 13.84
N PHE A 373 -22.17 -2.91 13.81
CA PHE A 373 -23.28 -3.39 13.00
C PHE A 373 -24.64 -2.86 13.51
N GLU A 374 -24.83 -2.78 14.81
CA GLU A 374 -26.04 -2.19 15.41
C GLU A 374 -26.13 -0.69 15.10
N GLU A 375 -25.05 0.04 15.25
CA GLU A 375 -24.97 1.47 14.95
C GLU A 375 -25.24 1.75 13.46
N ARG A 376 -24.67 0.95 12.56
CA ARG A 376 -24.96 1.01 11.11
C ARG A 376 -26.44 0.75 10.83
N ASN A 377 -27.02 -0.25 11.45
CA ASN A 377 -28.43 -0.59 11.24
C ASN A 377 -29.35 0.52 11.82
N ARG A 378 -28.94 1.15 12.93
CA ARG A 378 -29.64 2.31 13.50
C ARG A 378 -29.58 3.53 12.57
N LEU A 379 -28.41 3.81 11.96
CA LEU A 379 -28.26 4.87 10.98
C LEU A 379 -29.07 4.62 9.71
N ILE A 380 -29.13 3.36 9.24
CA ILE A 380 -29.99 2.98 8.10
C ILE A 380 -31.47 3.20 8.44
N ALA A 381 -31.90 2.82 9.64
CA ALA A 381 -33.28 3.06 10.10
C ALA A 381 -33.61 4.56 10.22
N GLN A 382 -32.66 5.36 10.70
CA GLN A 382 -32.79 6.82 10.73
C GLN A 382 -32.89 7.42 9.32
N LEU A 383 -32.05 7.00 8.38
CA LEU A 383 -32.12 7.43 6.98
C LEU A 383 -33.44 7.03 6.34
N GLN A 384 -33.97 5.87 6.64
CA GLN A 384 -35.30 5.43 6.17
C GLN A 384 -36.44 6.27 6.79
N SER A 385 -36.29 6.74 8.04
CA SER A 385 -37.26 7.62 8.69
C SER A 385 -37.29 9.03 8.09
N TYR A 386 -36.14 9.55 7.63
CA TYR A 386 -36.06 10.82 6.90
C TYR A 386 -36.62 10.76 5.48
N GLN A 387 -36.79 9.57 4.90
CA GLN A 387 -37.35 9.38 3.56
C GLN A 387 -38.91 9.28 3.54
N ARG A 388 -39.58 9.37 4.69
CA ARG A 388 -41.05 9.50 4.69
C ARG A 388 -41.42 10.93 4.30
N PRO A 389 -42.14 11.18 3.22
CA PRO A 389 -42.46 12.52 2.75
C PRO A 389 -43.41 13.19 3.72
N SER A 390 -42.94 14.22 4.41
CA SER A 390 -43.82 15.26 4.94
C SER A 390 -44.37 16.05 3.75
N GLN A 391 -45.70 16.11 3.62
CA GLN A 391 -46.37 16.89 2.60
C GLN A 391 -45.91 18.34 2.57
N GLY A 392 -45.37 18.76 1.44
CA GLY A 392 -45.15 20.15 1.08
C GLY A 392 -43.72 20.61 0.94
N PHE A 393 -43.09 20.39 -0.19
CA PHE A 393 -42.38 21.40 -0.99
C PHE A 393 -41.80 20.76 -2.26
N ARG A 394 -42.00 21.41 -3.41
CA ARG A 394 -41.58 20.95 -4.73
C ARG A 394 -40.06 21.00 -4.90
N SER A 395 -39.43 19.84 -5.19
CA SER A 395 -38.17 19.78 -5.94
C SER A 395 -38.10 18.46 -6.72
N HIS A 396 -38.66 18.49 -7.93
CA HIS A 396 -38.89 17.29 -8.76
C HIS A 396 -37.67 16.80 -9.57
N LEU A 397 -36.47 17.35 -9.42
CA LEU A 397 -35.31 16.97 -10.28
C LEU A 397 -34.18 16.19 -9.58
N LEU A 398 -34.01 16.31 -8.29
CA LEU A 398 -32.96 15.59 -7.55
C LEU A 398 -33.41 14.21 -7.07
N ALA A 399 -34.69 14.02 -6.83
CA ALA A 399 -35.26 12.75 -6.37
C ALA A 399 -35.17 11.60 -7.41
N ARG A 400 -35.18 11.91 -8.72
CA ARG A 400 -35.13 10.88 -9.79
C ARG A 400 -33.78 10.22 -9.99
N LYS A 401 -32.66 10.91 -9.71
CA LYS A 401 -31.30 10.31 -9.85
C LYS A 401 -30.90 9.51 -8.62
N PHE A 402 -31.29 9.94 -7.43
CA PHE A 402 -31.01 9.21 -6.18
C PHE A 402 -31.95 8.00 -5.99
N GLY A 403 -33.20 8.08 -6.42
CA GLY A 403 -34.17 7.00 -6.31
C GLY A 403 -33.79 5.77 -7.16
N ARG A 404 -33.16 5.94 -8.31
CA ARG A 404 -32.73 4.83 -9.17
C ARG A 404 -31.53 4.10 -8.59
N TRP A 405 -30.53 4.81 -8.08
CA TRP A 405 -29.37 4.21 -7.43
C TRP A 405 -29.72 3.49 -6.10
N ALA A 406 -30.59 4.08 -5.28
CA ALA A 406 -31.04 3.46 -4.04
C ALA A 406 -31.91 2.22 -4.31
N SER A 407 -32.73 2.21 -5.36
CA SER A 407 -33.54 1.07 -5.78
C SER A 407 -32.70 -0.10 -6.31
N GLU A 408 -31.61 0.17 -7.03
CA GLU A 408 -30.68 -0.86 -7.52
C GLU A 408 -29.88 -1.49 -6.37
N VAL A 409 -29.43 -0.72 -5.39
CA VAL A 409 -28.73 -1.22 -4.21
C VAL A 409 -29.67 -2.03 -3.30
N LEU A 410 -30.91 -1.59 -3.10
CA LEU A 410 -31.89 -2.31 -2.30
C LEU A 410 -32.42 -3.57 -3.00
N SER A 411 -32.49 -3.60 -4.34
CA SER A 411 -32.89 -4.79 -5.09
C SER A 411 -31.80 -5.87 -5.10
N SER A 412 -30.52 -5.48 -5.01
CA SER A 412 -29.40 -6.44 -4.87
C SER A 412 -29.36 -7.07 -3.47
N ILE A 413 -29.70 -6.31 -2.43
CA ILE A 413 -29.76 -6.79 -1.04
C ILE A 413 -31.02 -7.63 -0.79
N GLY A 414 -32.13 -7.34 -1.48
CA GLY A 414 -33.41 -8.08 -1.35
C GLY A 414 -33.42 -9.44 -2.05
N LYS A 415 -32.57 -9.66 -3.04
CA LYS A 415 -32.45 -10.95 -3.74
C LYS A 415 -31.71 -12.03 -2.97
N GLU A 416 -30.92 -11.66 -1.97
CA GLU A 416 -30.24 -12.64 -1.10
C GLU A 416 -31.13 -13.16 0.06
N LYS A 417 -32.26 -12.52 0.36
CA LYS A 417 -33.19 -12.97 1.44
C LYS A 417 -34.38 -13.77 0.97
N GLY A 418 -34.54 -14.05 -0.33
CA GLY A 418 -35.69 -14.74 -0.92
C GLY A 418 -35.50 -16.21 -1.29
N GLY A 419 -34.57 -16.93 -0.66
CA GLY A 419 -34.21 -18.30 -0.98
C GLY A 419 -34.52 -19.36 0.07
N GLU A 420 -35.51 -19.15 0.92
CA GLU A 420 -36.06 -20.25 1.72
C GLU A 420 -36.99 -21.11 0.82
N ARG A 421 -36.44 -22.21 0.33
CA ARG A 421 -37.23 -23.28 -0.32
C ARG A 421 -37.80 -24.21 0.75
N GLU A 422 -39.11 -24.28 0.79
CA GLU A 422 -39.84 -25.35 1.45
C GLU A 422 -39.28 -26.71 1.04
N CYS A 423 -38.78 -27.44 2.01
CA CYS A 423 -38.39 -28.83 1.83
C CYS A 423 -39.64 -29.69 1.93
N ASN A 424 -40.20 -30.06 0.79
CA ASN A 424 -41.31 -31.02 0.71
C ASN A 424 -40.74 -32.44 0.76
N CYS A 425 -40.74 -33.04 1.94
CA CYS A 425 -40.49 -34.48 2.09
C CYS A 425 -41.70 -35.28 1.66
N ARG A 426 -41.68 -35.89 0.45
CA ARG A 426 -42.44 -37.10 0.12
C ARG A 426 -41.69 -37.92 -0.93
N ASN A 427 -41.40 -39.15 -0.49
CA ASN A 427 -41.13 -40.37 -1.27
C ASN A 427 -39.75 -40.56 -1.90
N LEU A 428 -39.11 -41.46 -1.29
CA LEU A 428 -38.29 -42.66 -1.58
C LEU A 428 -36.93 -42.63 -0.94
#